data_dac1c1b0c14fa8bca3828492c50c6ede
#
_entry.id   dac1c1b0c14fa8bca3828492c50c6ede
#
_cell.length_a   1.000
_cell.length_b   1.000
_cell.length_c   1.000
_cell.angle_alpha   90.00
_cell.angle_beta   90.00
_cell.angle_gamma   90.00
#
_symmetry.space_group_name_H-M   'P 1'
#
loop_
_entity.id
_entity.type
_entity.pdbx_description
1 polymer ?
#
loop_
_entity_poly.entity_id
_entity_poly.type
_entity_poly.pdbx_seq_one_letter_code
_entity_poly.pdbx_strand_id
1 'polypeptide(L)'
;MKKHLLLLLVLFGFTTWVTNSQPSNQIPNGDFEEWTSTSYKLPTNFSWSSNLEAIYRSGSSNVGQVTSAFHGSYAVRLETIGTETDTITGILSNASDLNGPDPAGWKGGIPCAEAPLGIRGYYKYNIADKSDSAIVAVTFKKNSIGIGTYIYYIGGNKTSFSPFQFTFSPALSQTPDSVLIIFVSSDVLHSKRGKPGSVLVLDSISFTGVSNQPSLLNGDFEQWSDYSTSPILNSWYSNYDNVTRTSDAKSGMYAVQLTTIAEENNGNFRLSAGYISNGIWNEVTQKMDGGFPCEIQKDTLVFWYKYLPANPDDKAMVSINFKKNGISLGGNGISLNTATNYTLVKLPIDLGGNISDSAAIQISSSMWQGDTWADTAVSYVGAVLTIDGLKFLSTISTNVSYIKEKPQIHFYPNPLKETGIFELPPDLDLANMQLLFYDIAGKMVKLIPVKTNRLIIHQNDFLPGVYIYKFIKNDFILGNGKIIVE
;
A
#
# COMPACT_ATOMS: atom_id res chain seq x y z
N MET A 1 -69.49 -21.73 -1.64
CA MET A 1 -68.31 -22.52 -1.85
C MET A 1 -67.09 -21.59 -1.66
N LYS A 2 -66.52 -21.59 -0.46
CA LYS A 2 -65.31 -20.81 -0.15
C LYS A 2 -64.11 -21.78 -0.16
N LYS A 3 -63.15 -21.54 -1.06
CA LYS A 3 -61.89 -22.31 -1.10
C LYS A 3 -60.90 -21.64 -0.15
N HIS A 4 -60.50 -22.35 0.91
CA HIS A 4 -59.39 -21.95 1.76
C HIS A 4 -58.08 -22.33 1.11
N LEU A 5 -57.24 -21.35 0.84
CA LEU A 5 -55.87 -21.52 0.39
C LEU A 5 -54.97 -21.62 1.63
N LEU A 6 -54.45 -22.79 1.89
CA LEU A 6 -53.53 -23.07 3.00
C LEU A 6 -52.10 -22.62 2.56
N LEU A 7 -51.60 -21.50 3.15
CA LEU A 7 -50.27 -21.01 2.92
C LEU A 7 -49.32 -21.74 3.87
N LEU A 8 -48.48 -22.64 3.30
CA LEU A 8 -47.44 -23.33 4.04
C LEU A 8 -46.22 -22.42 4.20
N LEU A 9 -46.03 -21.80 5.36
CA LEU A 9 -44.81 -21.08 5.70
C LEU A 9 -43.72 -22.06 6.04
N VAL A 10 -42.78 -22.25 5.13
CA VAL A 10 -41.54 -22.98 5.43
C VAL A 10 -40.56 -21.97 6.06
N LEU A 11 -40.46 -22.08 7.40
CA LEU A 11 -39.41 -21.39 8.16
C LEU A 11 -38.06 -22.08 7.86
N PHE A 12 -37.26 -21.49 6.97
CA PHE A 12 -35.83 -21.80 6.92
C PHE A 12 -35.16 -21.15 8.12
N GLY A 13 -34.93 -21.96 9.14
CA GLY A 13 -34.06 -21.61 10.25
C GLY A 13 -32.62 -21.49 9.75
N PHE A 14 -32.17 -20.26 9.51
CA PHE A 14 -30.74 -19.99 9.40
C PHE A 14 -30.12 -20.20 10.78
N THR A 15 -29.62 -21.40 11.06
CA THR A 15 -28.65 -21.58 12.13
C THR A 15 -27.36 -20.95 11.67
N THR A 16 -27.09 -19.71 12.09
CA THR A 16 -25.76 -19.12 12.03
C THR A 16 -24.86 -19.99 12.93
N TRP A 17 -24.07 -20.83 12.31
CA TRP A 17 -22.93 -21.43 12.99
C TRP A 17 -21.96 -20.29 13.29
N VAL A 18 -22.05 -19.74 14.50
CA VAL A 18 -20.95 -18.97 15.06
C VAL A 18 -19.83 -19.97 15.27
N THR A 19 -18.95 -20.09 14.30
CA THR A 19 -17.66 -20.74 14.54
C THR A 19 -16.93 -19.82 15.51
N ASN A 20 -16.94 -20.16 16.79
CA ASN A 20 -15.95 -19.65 17.73
C ASN A 20 -14.60 -20.18 17.25
N SER A 21 -13.96 -19.48 16.29
CA SER A 21 -12.54 -19.65 16.05
C SER A 21 -11.87 -19.22 17.35
N GLN A 22 -11.18 -20.12 18.04
CA GLN A 22 -10.26 -19.73 19.09
C GLN A 22 -9.33 -18.63 18.51
N PRO A 23 -9.06 -17.54 19.25
CA PRO A 23 -8.12 -16.54 18.82
C PRO A 23 -6.82 -17.25 18.47
N SER A 24 -6.39 -17.16 17.23
CA SER A 24 -5.08 -17.67 16.88
C SER A 24 -4.07 -16.68 17.45
N ASN A 25 -3.15 -17.12 18.31
CA ASN A 25 -2.02 -16.30 18.75
C ASN A 25 -1.00 -16.10 17.63
N GLN A 26 -1.46 -16.15 16.39
CA GLN A 26 -0.61 -15.96 15.21
C GLN A 26 -0.49 -14.48 14.92
N ILE A 27 0.75 -14.00 14.86
CA ILE A 27 1.04 -12.64 14.44
C ILE A 27 0.75 -12.53 12.93
N PRO A 28 -0.15 -11.64 12.50
CA PRO A 28 -0.47 -11.50 11.09
C PRO A 28 0.78 -11.14 10.27
N ASN A 29 1.06 -11.91 9.22
CA ASN A 29 2.23 -11.74 8.36
C ASN A 29 3.54 -11.54 9.15
N GLY A 30 3.72 -12.31 10.23
CA GLY A 30 4.90 -12.22 11.09
C GLY A 30 6.16 -12.84 10.46
N ASP A 31 6.01 -13.61 9.39
CA ASP A 31 7.08 -14.12 8.54
C ASP A 31 7.44 -13.16 7.40
N PHE A 32 6.73 -12.03 7.28
CA PHE A 32 6.95 -10.96 6.30
C PHE A 32 6.96 -11.42 4.83
N GLU A 33 6.20 -12.48 4.50
CA GLU A 33 6.12 -13.03 3.14
C GLU A 33 5.02 -12.37 2.29
N GLU A 34 4.02 -11.74 2.91
CA GLU A 34 2.87 -11.17 2.22
C GLU A 34 3.07 -9.68 1.92
N TRP A 35 3.19 -9.36 0.63
CA TRP A 35 3.36 -8.01 0.11
C TRP A 35 2.43 -7.77 -1.08
N THR A 36 1.84 -6.59 -1.15
CA THR A 36 0.92 -6.22 -2.24
C THR A 36 1.40 -4.96 -2.95
N SER A 37 1.39 -4.98 -4.28
CA SER A 37 1.54 -3.77 -5.10
C SER A 37 0.20 -3.43 -5.72
N THR A 38 -0.16 -2.15 -5.65
CA THR A 38 -1.42 -1.64 -6.21
C THR A 38 -1.11 -0.78 -7.43
N SER A 39 -1.73 -1.12 -8.57
CA SER A 39 -1.64 -0.32 -9.78
C SER A 39 -2.71 0.78 -9.80
N TYR A 40 -2.36 1.95 -10.30
CA TYR A 40 -3.27 3.07 -10.49
C TYR A 40 -2.88 3.87 -11.72
N LYS A 41 -3.77 4.77 -12.20
CA LYS A 41 -3.52 5.63 -13.35
C LYS A 41 -3.58 7.09 -12.95
N LEU A 42 -2.72 7.90 -13.56
CA LEU A 42 -2.80 9.36 -13.49
C LEU A 42 -2.87 9.95 -14.91
N PRO A 43 -3.50 11.11 -15.09
CA PRO A 43 -3.40 11.82 -16.35
C PRO A 43 -1.94 12.09 -16.68
N THR A 44 -1.52 11.81 -17.91
CA THR A 44 -0.14 12.07 -18.36
C THR A 44 0.23 13.52 -18.12
N ASN A 45 1.45 13.77 -17.66
CA ASN A 45 2.00 15.05 -17.21
C ASN A 45 1.48 15.58 -15.87
N PHE A 46 0.63 14.80 -15.15
CA PHE A 46 0.32 15.03 -13.74
C PHE A 46 1.06 13.99 -12.92
N SER A 47 2.21 14.37 -12.39
CA SER A 47 3.17 13.42 -11.76
C SER A 47 2.99 13.26 -10.26
N TRP A 48 2.16 14.09 -9.62
CA TRP A 48 1.89 14.03 -8.19
C TRP A 48 0.40 13.85 -7.89
N SER A 49 0.09 12.97 -6.96
CA SER A 49 -1.27 12.78 -6.45
C SER A 49 -1.27 12.24 -5.03
N SER A 50 -2.41 12.35 -4.35
CA SER A 50 -2.64 11.73 -3.05
C SER A 50 -2.81 10.20 -3.09
N ASN A 51 -2.69 9.56 -4.25
CA ASN A 51 -2.95 8.12 -4.41
C ASN A 51 -2.04 7.25 -3.55
N LEU A 52 -0.76 7.57 -3.43
CA LEU A 52 0.15 6.77 -2.59
C LEU A 52 -0.35 6.75 -1.15
N GLU A 53 -0.62 7.92 -0.55
CA GLU A 53 -1.15 7.99 0.81
C GLU A 53 -2.50 7.26 0.93
N ALA A 54 -3.39 7.44 -0.04
CA ALA A 54 -4.71 6.80 -0.06
C ALA A 54 -4.58 5.28 -0.10
N ILE A 55 -3.73 4.72 -0.97
CA ILE A 55 -3.51 3.28 -1.09
C ILE A 55 -2.91 2.72 0.21
N TYR A 56 -1.90 3.39 0.79
CA TYR A 56 -1.27 2.95 2.03
C TYR A 56 -2.21 2.97 3.23
N ARG A 57 -3.11 3.97 3.33
CA ARG A 57 -3.97 4.17 4.51
C ARG A 57 -5.38 3.60 4.37
N SER A 58 -5.86 3.36 3.14
CA SER A 58 -7.22 2.86 2.89
C SER A 58 -7.29 1.68 1.92
N GLY A 59 -6.16 1.27 1.33
CA GLY A 59 -6.10 0.18 0.35
C GLY A 59 -6.55 0.55 -1.07
N SER A 60 -6.95 1.80 -1.34
CA SER A 60 -7.45 2.21 -2.65
C SER A 60 -7.03 3.63 -3.03
N SER A 61 -6.86 3.87 -4.34
CA SER A 61 -6.58 5.21 -4.87
C SER A 61 -7.79 6.13 -4.74
N ASN A 62 -7.55 7.41 -4.49
CA ASN A 62 -8.58 8.45 -4.39
C ASN A 62 -8.52 9.48 -5.53
N VAL A 63 -7.61 9.31 -6.47
CA VAL A 63 -7.54 10.03 -7.75
C VAL A 63 -7.51 9.01 -8.87
N GLY A 64 -8.37 9.15 -9.89
CA GLY A 64 -8.45 8.17 -10.96
C GLY A 64 -9.26 8.61 -12.17
N GLN A 65 -9.25 7.76 -13.17
CA GLN A 65 -9.96 7.89 -14.43
C GLN A 65 -11.43 7.53 -14.27
N VAL A 66 -12.31 8.29 -14.91
CA VAL A 66 -13.73 7.94 -15.05
C VAL A 66 -14.19 8.13 -16.51
N THR A 67 -15.11 7.27 -16.95
CA THR A 67 -15.67 7.32 -18.32
C THR A 67 -16.81 8.30 -18.49
N SER A 68 -17.29 8.92 -17.40
CA SER A 68 -18.29 9.99 -17.45
C SER A 68 -17.59 11.32 -17.73
N ALA A 69 -17.25 11.58 -18.98
CA ALA A 69 -16.57 12.79 -19.44
C ALA A 69 -17.54 13.88 -19.90
N PHE A 70 -17.09 15.14 -19.95
CA PHE A 70 -17.78 16.24 -20.64
C PHE A 70 -17.49 16.17 -22.13
N HIS A 71 -16.24 15.92 -22.49
CA HIS A 71 -15.78 15.75 -23.86
C HIS A 71 -14.81 14.57 -23.93
N GLY A 72 -14.83 13.85 -25.07
CA GLY A 72 -13.97 12.67 -25.25
C GLY A 72 -14.48 11.45 -24.47
N SER A 73 -13.54 10.64 -23.98
CA SER A 73 -13.80 9.34 -23.35
C SER A 73 -13.63 9.35 -21.84
N TYR A 74 -12.79 10.24 -21.34
CA TYR A 74 -12.34 10.21 -19.95
C TYR A 74 -12.37 11.58 -19.28
N ALA A 75 -12.55 11.57 -17.98
CA ALA A 75 -12.38 12.70 -17.08
C ALA A 75 -11.59 12.25 -15.85
N VAL A 76 -11.05 13.19 -15.09
CA VAL A 76 -10.36 12.89 -13.83
C VAL A 76 -11.31 13.06 -12.64
N ARG A 77 -11.31 12.10 -11.72
CA ARG A 77 -12.08 12.06 -10.48
C ARG A 77 -11.13 12.15 -9.30
N LEU A 78 -11.41 13.05 -8.38
CA LEU A 78 -10.72 13.21 -7.10
C LEU A 78 -11.73 13.04 -5.98
N GLU A 79 -11.40 12.25 -4.96
CA GLU A 79 -12.27 12.01 -3.79
C GLU A 79 -11.54 12.28 -2.48
N THR A 80 -12.24 12.93 -1.56
CA THR A 80 -11.81 12.96 -0.16
C THR A 80 -12.35 11.73 0.55
N ILE A 81 -11.46 10.88 1.01
CA ILE A 81 -11.78 9.63 1.72
C ILE A 81 -11.51 9.76 3.22
N GLY A 82 -12.33 9.09 4.03
CA GLY A 82 -12.12 8.94 5.46
C GLY A 82 -11.28 7.70 5.75
N THR A 83 -10.41 7.79 6.73
CA THR A 83 -9.78 6.65 7.37
C THR A 83 -10.31 6.51 8.80
N GLU A 84 -9.90 5.49 9.54
CA GLU A 84 -10.32 5.32 10.94
C GLU A 84 -9.95 6.51 11.84
N THR A 85 -8.88 7.22 11.54
CA THR A 85 -8.33 8.28 12.39
C THR A 85 -8.25 9.64 11.72
N ASP A 86 -8.40 9.72 10.38
CA ASP A 86 -8.14 10.95 9.61
C ASP A 86 -8.89 11.00 8.28
N THR A 87 -8.58 12.00 7.46
CA THR A 87 -9.10 12.16 6.10
C THR A 87 -7.96 12.36 5.11
N ILE A 88 -8.09 11.76 3.93
CA ILE A 88 -7.14 11.94 2.83
C ILE A 88 -7.89 12.65 1.70
N THR A 89 -7.53 13.90 1.47
CA THR A 89 -8.13 14.68 0.40
C THR A 89 -7.59 14.26 -0.95
N GLY A 90 -8.45 14.13 -1.96
CA GLY A 90 -8.04 13.87 -3.33
C GLY A 90 -7.28 15.06 -3.90
N ILE A 91 -6.00 14.90 -4.21
CA ILE A 91 -5.14 15.94 -4.77
C ILE A 91 -4.49 15.42 -6.04
N LEU A 92 -4.47 16.25 -7.08
CA LEU A 92 -3.79 16.00 -8.35
C LEU A 92 -2.98 17.22 -8.76
N SER A 93 -1.72 17.04 -9.12
CA SER A 93 -0.84 18.13 -9.56
C SER A 93 0.15 17.69 -10.62
N ASN A 94 0.58 18.64 -11.46
CA ASN A 94 1.72 18.50 -12.35
C ASN A 94 3.05 18.96 -11.69
N ALA A 95 3.06 19.16 -10.38
CA ALA A 95 4.27 19.35 -9.60
C ALA A 95 5.06 18.04 -9.52
N SER A 96 6.38 18.14 -9.38
CA SER A 96 7.23 17.00 -9.01
C SER A 96 7.44 16.92 -7.50
N ASP A 97 7.20 18.01 -6.77
CA ASP A 97 7.36 18.13 -5.35
C ASP A 97 6.45 19.25 -4.81
N LEU A 98 5.61 18.93 -3.82
CA LEU A 98 4.70 19.85 -3.14
C LEU A 98 5.18 20.21 -1.72
N ASN A 99 6.48 20.04 -1.43
CA ASN A 99 7.02 20.33 -0.11
C ASN A 99 6.97 21.82 0.20
N GLY A 100 6.46 22.13 1.38
CA GLY A 100 6.35 23.47 1.92
C GLY A 100 4.99 24.13 1.74
N PRO A 101 4.68 25.11 2.62
CA PRO A 101 3.38 25.79 2.64
C PRO A 101 3.21 26.80 1.50
N ASP A 102 4.29 27.22 0.86
CA ASP A 102 4.26 28.21 -0.21
C ASP A 102 4.26 27.54 -1.59
N PRO A 103 3.14 27.63 -2.35
CA PRO A 103 3.07 27.11 -3.71
C PRO A 103 4.13 27.66 -4.66
N ALA A 104 4.67 28.85 -4.39
CA ALA A 104 5.74 29.43 -5.20
C ALA A 104 7.06 28.63 -5.07
N GLY A 105 7.28 27.94 -3.96
CA GLY A 105 8.44 27.08 -3.70
C GLY A 105 8.34 25.68 -4.29
N TRP A 106 7.15 25.21 -4.67
CA TRP A 106 6.96 23.86 -5.18
C TRP A 106 7.71 23.61 -6.49
N LYS A 107 8.22 22.39 -6.68
CA LYS A 107 9.05 22.04 -7.86
C LYS A 107 8.20 21.42 -8.98
N GLY A 108 8.71 21.42 -10.20
CA GLY A 108 8.04 20.87 -11.38
C GLY A 108 7.18 21.90 -12.10
N GLY A 109 6.12 21.43 -12.74
CA GLY A 109 5.25 22.17 -13.63
C GLY A 109 5.50 21.83 -15.11
N ILE A 110 4.64 22.31 -15.99
CA ILE A 110 4.75 22.14 -17.44
C ILE A 110 5.18 23.47 -18.10
N PRO A 111 5.88 23.43 -19.26
CA PRO A 111 6.25 24.64 -20.00
C PRO A 111 5.05 25.53 -20.32
N CYS A 112 5.17 26.84 -20.11
CA CYS A 112 4.14 27.83 -20.39
C CYS A 112 4.80 29.08 -20.98
N ALA A 113 4.66 29.29 -22.28
CA ALA A 113 5.37 30.36 -23.03
C ALA A 113 4.55 31.62 -23.27
N GLU A 114 3.28 31.65 -22.83
CA GLU A 114 2.40 32.80 -22.92
C GLU A 114 1.91 33.21 -21.52
N ALA A 115 1.45 34.43 -21.34
CA ALA A 115 0.88 34.92 -20.07
C ALA A 115 -0.66 34.79 -20.12
N PRO A 116 -1.23 33.72 -19.56
CA PRO A 116 -2.68 33.52 -19.58
C PRO A 116 -3.41 34.58 -18.76
N LEU A 117 -4.65 34.86 -19.16
CA LEU A 117 -5.54 35.76 -18.45
C LEU A 117 -6.43 35.06 -17.43
N GLY A 118 -6.55 33.73 -17.52
CA GLY A 118 -7.37 32.92 -16.63
C GLY A 118 -7.34 31.44 -16.95
N ILE A 119 -8.08 30.66 -16.17
CA ILE A 119 -8.28 29.22 -16.36
C ILE A 119 -9.77 28.93 -16.43
N ARG A 120 -10.16 27.98 -17.27
CA ARG A 120 -11.54 27.51 -17.40
C ARG A 120 -11.57 25.99 -17.55
N GLY A 121 -12.75 25.40 -17.36
CA GLY A 121 -12.98 23.98 -17.55
C GLY A 121 -14.41 23.61 -17.20
N TYR A 122 -14.67 22.32 -17.13
CA TYR A 122 -15.95 21.76 -16.73
C TYR A 122 -15.77 20.86 -15.51
N TYR A 123 -16.77 20.85 -14.62
CA TYR A 123 -16.72 20.06 -13.41
C TYR A 123 -18.07 19.47 -13.03
N LYS A 124 -18.04 18.36 -12.33
CA LYS A 124 -19.10 17.89 -11.42
C LYS A 124 -18.55 17.93 -10.01
N TYR A 125 -19.39 18.23 -9.05
CA TYR A 125 -18.99 18.22 -7.66
C TYR A 125 -20.10 17.68 -6.77
N ASN A 126 -19.83 16.55 -6.12
CA ASN A 126 -20.68 16.02 -5.06
C ASN A 126 -20.09 16.46 -3.73
N ILE A 127 -20.77 17.35 -3.04
CA ILE A 127 -20.32 17.92 -1.76
C ILE A 127 -20.85 17.05 -0.63
N ALA A 128 -19.94 16.55 0.23
CA ALA A 128 -20.32 15.84 1.45
C ALA A 128 -20.91 16.78 2.53
N ASP A 129 -20.41 18.01 2.59
CA ASP A 129 -20.85 19.06 3.52
C ASP A 129 -21.05 20.39 2.76
N LYS A 130 -22.15 21.09 3.02
CA LYS A 130 -22.49 22.37 2.33
C LYS A 130 -21.45 23.47 2.51
N SER A 131 -20.61 23.38 3.54
CA SER A 131 -19.53 24.33 3.79
C SER A 131 -18.24 23.97 3.04
N ASP A 132 -18.17 22.81 2.36
CA ASP A 132 -17.00 22.38 1.63
C ASP A 132 -16.93 23.01 0.24
N SER A 133 -15.73 23.05 -0.32
CA SER A 133 -15.45 23.45 -1.70
C SER A 133 -14.23 22.73 -2.23
N ALA A 134 -14.19 22.46 -3.51
CA ALA A 134 -13.00 22.02 -4.19
C ALA A 134 -12.08 23.21 -4.48
N ILE A 135 -10.77 22.98 -4.64
CA ILE A 135 -9.78 24.00 -4.92
C ILE A 135 -9.18 23.79 -6.31
N VAL A 136 -9.02 24.89 -7.05
CA VAL A 136 -8.18 24.99 -8.24
C VAL A 136 -7.09 26.01 -7.96
N ALA A 137 -5.84 25.56 -7.87
CA ALA A 137 -4.72 26.44 -7.66
C ALA A 137 -3.79 26.43 -8.88
N VAL A 138 -3.26 27.61 -9.25
CA VAL A 138 -2.37 27.78 -10.38
C VAL A 138 -1.20 28.66 -9.94
N THR A 139 0.03 28.18 -10.12
CA THR A 139 1.24 28.94 -9.85
C THR A 139 2.09 29.06 -11.11
N PHE A 140 2.36 30.28 -11.53
CA PHE A 140 3.25 30.57 -12.65
C PHE A 140 4.65 30.86 -12.15
N LYS A 141 5.65 30.38 -12.90
CA LYS A 141 7.06 30.58 -12.56
C LYS A 141 7.83 31.18 -13.73
N LYS A 142 8.93 31.84 -13.37
CA LYS A 142 9.96 32.32 -14.27
C LYS A 142 11.33 32.03 -13.67
N ASN A 143 12.17 31.26 -14.37
CA ASN A 143 13.47 30.79 -13.85
C ASN A 143 13.34 30.12 -12.48
N SER A 144 12.36 29.24 -12.33
CA SER A 144 12.01 28.53 -11.08
C SER A 144 11.50 29.42 -9.94
N ILE A 145 11.33 30.72 -10.12
CA ILE A 145 10.79 31.66 -9.13
C ILE A 145 9.30 31.86 -9.38
N GLY A 146 8.48 31.79 -8.37
CA GLY A 146 7.03 32.07 -8.45
C GLY A 146 6.78 33.54 -8.82
N ILE A 147 5.98 33.78 -9.85
CA ILE A 147 5.63 35.14 -10.35
C ILE A 147 4.14 35.46 -10.22
N GLY A 148 3.33 34.45 -9.83
CA GLY A 148 1.91 34.61 -9.56
C GLY A 148 1.30 33.30 -9.11
N THR A 149 0.56 33.32 -7.98
CA THR A 149 -0.22 32.20 -7.45
C THR A 149 -1.67 32.62 -7.30
N TYR A 150 -2.56 31.79 -7.83
CA TYR A 150 -4.00 32.04 -7.85
C TYR A 150 -4.71 30.81 -7.28
N ILE A 151 -5.62 31.05 -6.33
CA ILE A 151 -6.38 30.00 -5.65
C ILE A 151 -7.86 30.31 -5.83
N TYR A 152 -8.61 29.34 -6.33
CA TYR A 152 -10.05 29.47 -6.57
C TYR A 152 -10.81 28.31 -5.93
N TYR A 153 -12.03 28.60 -5.54
CA TYR A 153 -12.91 27.64 -4.87
C TYR A 153 -14.09 27.29 -5.77
N ILE A 154 -14.37 26.02 -5.91
CA ILE A 154 -15.53 25.48 -6.61
C ILE A 154 -16.47 24.91 -5.55
N GLY A 155 -17.62 25.56 -5.36
CA GLY A 155 -18.63 25.14 -4.40
C GLY A 155 -19.93 24.69 -5.06
N GLY A 156 -20.86 24.22 -4.23
CA GLY A 156 -22.20 23.82 -4.63
C GLY A 156 -22.27 22.46 -5.32
N ASN A 157 -23.33 21.69 -4.99
CA ASN A 157 -23.54 20.36 -5.56
C ASN A 157 -23.87 20.44 -7.06
N LYS A 158 -23.12 19.77 -7.91
CA LYS A 158 -23.26 19.71 -9.38
C LYS A 158 -23.25 18.26 -9.87
N THR A 159 -24.43 17.73 -10.12
CA THR A 159 -24.60 16.35 -10.63
C THR A 159 -24.33 16.22 -12.13
N SER A 160 -24.38 17.34 -12.86
CA SER A 160 -24.03 17.44 -14.29
C SER A 160 -22.84 18.35 -14.48
N PHE A 161 -22.07 18.15 -15.53
CA PHE A 161 -20.97 19.04 -15.87
C PHE A 161 -21.43 20.49 -16.01
N SER A 162 -20.80 21.35 -15.25
CA SER A 162 -21.00 22.79 -15.24
C SER A 162 -19.71 23.51 -15.59
N PRO A 163 -19.73 24.59 -16.37
CA PRO A 163 -18.52 25.33 -16.66
C PRO A 163 -18.05 26.11 -15.43
N PHE A 164 -16.74 26.30 -15.33
CA PHE A 164 -16.11 27.33 -14.51
C PHE A 164 -15.14 28.15 -15.34
N GLN A 165 -14.95 29.39 -14.95
CA GLN A 165 -13.93 30.26 -15.51
C GLN A 165 -13.46 31.23 -14.44
N PHE A 166 -12.15 31.31 -14.25
CA PHE A 166 -11.52 32.20 -13.29
C PHE A 166 -10.53 33.11 -14.02
N THR A 167 -10.51 34.39 -13.65
CA THR A 167 -9.58 35.40 -14.20
C THR A 167 -8.44 35.59 -13.21
N PHE A 168 -7.21 35.59 -13.70
CA PHE A 168 -6.04 35.86 -12.88
C PHE A 168 -5.96 37.32 -12.51
N SER A 169 -6.08 37.63 -11.21
CA SER A 169 -6.02 38.98 -10.69
C SER A 169 -5.11 39.08 -9.47
N PRO A 170 -4.09 39.93 -9.45
CA PRO A 170 -3.65 40.78 -10.59
C PRO A 170 -3.15 39.94 -11.76
N ALA A 171 -3.18 40.51 -12.97
CA ALA A 171 -2.63 39.84 -14.15
C ALA A 171 -1.11 39.62 -13.98
N LEU A 172 -0.56 38.61 -14.66
CA LEU A 172 0.86 38.35 -14.68
C LEU A 172 1.63 39.55 -15.22
N SER A 173 2.65 39.99 -14.51
CA SER A 173 3.50 41.11 -14.90
C SER A 173 4.53 40.76 -15.97
N GLN A 174 4.76 39.47 -16.18
CA GLN A 174 5.73 38.96 -17.16
C GLN A 174 5.31 37.60 -17.70
N THR A 175 5.84 37.23 -18.86
CA THR A 175 5.59 35.91 -19.44
C THR A 175 6.29 34.81 -18.61
N PRO A 176 5.57 33.80 -18.12
CA PRO A 176 6.13 32.66 -17.41
C PRO A 176 6.99 31.79 -18.35
N ASP A 177 7.72 30.84 -17.78
CA ASP A 177 8.32 29.71 -18.51
C ASP A 177 7.71 28.37 -18.09
N SER A 178 7.04 28.35 -16.92
CA SER A 178 6.35 27.15 -16.46
C SER A 178 5.09 27.47 -15.63
N VAL A 179 4.19 26.50 -15.56
CA VAL A 179 2.95 26.56 -14.78
C VAL A 179 2.71 25.27 -13.99
N LEU A 180 2.41 25.45 -12.73
CA LEU A 180 1.90 24.41 -11.82
C LEU A 180 0.39 24.55 -11.71
N ILE A 181 -0.31 23.41 -11.79
CA ILE A 181 -1.75 23.32 -11.59
C ILE A 181 -2.02 22.27 -10.52
N ILE A 182 -2.93 22.59 -9.60
CA ILE A 182 -3.32 21.73 -8.52
C ILE A 182 -4.83 21.71 -8.43
N PHE A 183 -5.38 20.52 -8.35
CA PHE A 183 -6.78 20.26 -8.08
C PHE A 183 -6.94 19.54 -6.75
N VAL A 184 -7.87 19.97 -5.93
CA VAL A 184 -8.12 19.40 -4.59
C VAL A 184 -9.62 19.19 -4.41
N SER A 185 -10.01 18.01 -3.95
CA SER A 185 -11.41 17.60 -3.85
C SER A 185 -12.17 18.22 -2.67
N SER A 186 -11.47 18.87 -1.72
CA SER A 186 -12.07 19.47 -0.52
C SER A 186 -11.23 20.63 -0.01
N ASP A 187 -11.84 21.60 0.68
CA ASP A 187 -11.14 22.79 1.20
C ASP A 187 -10.31 22.44 2.43
N VAL A 188 -9.02 22.24 2.22
CA VAL A 188 -8.02 22.01 3.26
C VAL A 188 -7.37 23.29 3.79
N LEU A 189 -7.63 24.43 3.14
CA LEU A 189 -7.04 25.72 3.53
C LEU A 189 -7.82 26.41 4.65
N HIS A 190 -9.15 26.33 4.64
CA HIS A 190 -10.01 26.89 5.67
C HIS A 190 -10.43 25.87 6.73
N SER A 191 -10.63 24.62 6.33
CA SER A 191 -10.85 23.52 7.26
C SER A 191 -9.60 22.66 7.31
N LYS A 192 -8.94 22.52 8.45
CA LYS A 192 -7.72 21.72 8.62
C LYS A 192 -7.82 20.28 8.09
N ARG A 193 -9.03 19.80 7.76
CA ARG A 193 -9.32 18.47 7.24
C ARG A 193 -10.37 18.56 6.15
N GLY A 194 -10.17 17.86 5.04
CA GLY A 194 -11.18 17.70 3.99
C GLY A 194 -12.44 16.97 4.51
N LYS A 195 -13.52 17.02 3.75
CA LYS A 195 -14.79 16.39 4.09
C LYS A 195 -14.94 15.05 3.37
N PRO A 196 -14.87 13.91 4.09
CA PRO A 196 -15.01 12.58 3.48
C PRO A 196 -16.30 12.45 2.68
N GLY A 197 -16.20 11.92 1.45
CA GLY A 197 -17.31 11.79 0.52
C GLY A 197 -17.46 12.97 -0.44
N SER A 198 -16.68 14.05 -0.31
CA SER A 198 -16.60 15.07 -1.35
C SER A 198 -15.88 14.56 -2.57
N VAL A 199 -16.52 14.66 -3.75
CA VAL A 199 -16.03 14.11 -5.02
C VAL A 199 -16.04 15.18 -6.10
N LEU A 200 -14.86 15.53 -6.60
CA LEU A 200 -14.67 16.42 -7.75
C LEU A 200 -14.38 15.60 -9.00
N VAL A 201 -15.08 15.90 -10.09
CA VAL A 201 -14.75 15.40 -11.44
C VAL A 201 -14.45 16.60 -12.31
N LEU A 202 -13.32 16.57 -13.02
CA LEU A 202 -12.86 17.66 -13.88
C LEU A 202 -12.64 17.18 -15.31
N ASP A 203 -12.90 18.08 -16.25
CA ASP A 203 -12.68 17.85 -17.67
C ASP A 203 -12.47 19.15 -18.44
N SER A 204 -11.82 19.06 -19.62
CA SER A 204 -11.67 20.15 -20.61
C SER A 204 -11.04 21.42 -19.99
N ILE A 205 -9.99 21.25 -19.20
CA ILE A 205 -9.23 22.34 -18.59
C ILE A 205 -8.42 23.09 -19.66
N SER A 206 -8.52 24.40 -19.67
CA SER A 206 -7.74 25.23 -20.60
C SER A 206 -7.49 26.63 -20.03
N PHE A 207 -6.43 27.26 -20.50
CA PHE A 207 -6.13 28.65 -20.19
C PHE A 207 -6.87 29.60 -21.16
N THR A 208 -7.24 30.80 -20.68
CA THR A 208 -7.84 31.86 -21.48
C THR A 208 -6.82 32.92 -21.77
N GLY A 209 -7.02 33.66 -22.89
CA GLY A 209 -6.13 34.76 -23.29
C GLY A 209 -4.77 34.32 -23.84
N VAL A 210 -4.67 33.07 -24.29
CA VAL A 210 -3.48 32.51 -24.96
C VAL A 210 -3.83 32.13 -26.39
N SER A 211 -2.85 32.21 -27.27
CA SER A 211 -2.97 31.74 -28.65
C SER A 211 -2.83 30.21 -28.74
N ASN A 212 -1.96 29.66 -27.91
CA ASN A 212 -1.73 28.21 -27.81
C ASN A 212 -1.77 27.78 -26.36
N GLN A 213 -2.44 26.64 -26.12
CA GLN A 213 -2.38 26.00 -24.81
C GLN A 213 -0.98 25.41 -24.55
N PRO A 214 -0.53 25.34 -23.29
CA PRO A 214 0.69 24.61 -22.96
C PRO A 214 0.64 23.19 -23.54
N SER A 215 1.64 22.81 -24.33
CA SER A 215 1.65 21.57 -25.11
C SER A 215 1.53 20.28 -24.27
N LEU A 216 1.92 20.37 -22.99
CA LEU A 216 1.87 19.24 -22.05
C LEU A 216 0.68 19.35 -21.08
N LEU A 217 -0.32 20.21 -21.32
CA LEU A 217 -1.43 20.44 -20.40
C LEU A 217 -2.29 19.19 -20.17
N ASN A 218 -2.55 18.38 -21.24
CA ASN A 218 -3.48 17.23 -21.19
C ASN A 218 -4.79 17.59 -20.46
N GLY A 219 -5.33 18.77 -20.75
CA GLY A 219 -6.47 19.33 -20.00
C GLY A 219 -7.82 18.66 -20.35
N ASP A 220 -7.86 17.89 -21.43
CA ASP A 220 -8.98 17.03 -21.81
C ASP A 220 -8.92 15.65 -21.11
N PHE A 221 -7.86 15.37 -20.36
CA PHE A 221 -7.65 14.12 -19.61
C PHE A 221 -7.81 12.84 -20.46
N GLU A 222 -7.48 12.88 -21.76
CA GLU A 222 -7.58 11.71 -22.62
C GLU A 222 -6.31 10.83 -22.58
N GLN A 223 -5.18 11.37 -22.12
CA GLN A 223 -3.90 10.64 -22.02
C GLN A 223 -3.64 10.24 -20.57
N TRP A 224 -3.38 8.94 -20.35
CA TRP A 224 -3.17 8.36 -19.03
C TRP A 224 -1.91 7.51 -18.97
N SER A 225 -1.21 7.59 -17.85
CA SER A 225 -0.02 6.79 -17.57
C SER A 225 -0.28 5.82 -16.42
N ASP A 226 0.26 4.61 -16.55
CA ASP A 226 0.17 3.57 -15.52
C ASP A 226 1.27 3.75 -14.47
N TYR A 227 0.89 3.61 -13.22
CA TYR A 227 1.76 3.63 -12.05
C TYR A 227 1.48 2.42 -11.18
N SER A 228 2.45 2.06 -10.34
CA SER A 228 2.25 1.07 -9.29
C SER A 228 3.01 1.48 -8.04
N THR A 229 2.49 1.10 -6.88
CA THR A 229 3.22 1.24 -5.63
C THR A 229 4.41 0.30 -5.59
N SER A 230 5.44 0.64 -4.81
CA SER A 230 6.37 -0.35 -4.29
C SER A 230 5.59 -1.43 -3.52
N PRO A 231 6.14 -2.63 -3.35
CA PRO A 231 5.47 -3.64 -2.52
C PRO A 231 5.21 -3.09 -1.11
N ILE A 232 3.95 -3.16 -0.67
CA ILE A 232 3.48 -2.72 0.65
C ILE A 232 3.35 -3.96 1.53
N LEU A 233 3.87 -3.90 2.75
CA LEU A 233 3.78 -4.98 3.73
C LEU A 233 2.33 -5.15 4.22
N ASN A 234 1.74 -6.32 3.98
CA ASN A 234 0.36 -6.59 4.39
C ASN A 234 0.26 -6.74 5.91
N SER A 235 -0.87 -6.31 6.47
CA SER A 235 -1.21 -6.41 7.91
C SER A 235 -0.38 -5.53 8.85
N TRP A 236 0.44 -4.63 8.32
CA TRP A 236 1.27 -3.71 9.08
C TRP A 236 1.13 -2.29 8.55
N TYR A 237 0.97 -1.32 9.45
CA TYR A 237 1.16 0.09 9.14
C TYR A 237 2.65 0.37 9.00
N SER A 238 3.02 1.20 8.04
CA SER A 238 4.42 1.58 7.81
C SER A 238 4.52 3.04 7.38
N ASN A 239 5.67 3.65 7.62
CA ASN A 239 6.08 4.84 6.89
C ASN A 239 6.75 4.39 5.58
N TYR A 240 5.98 4.28 4.54
CA TYR A 240 6.24 3.56 3.29
C TYR A 240 7.59 3.83 2.60
N ASP A 241 8.14 5.03 2.71
CA ASP A 241 9.43 5.36 2.08
C ASP A 241 10.63 4.72 2.78
N ASN A 242 10.45 4.29 4.01
CA ASN A 242 11.47 3.76 4.90
C ASN A 242 11.41 2.25 5.06
N VAL A 243 10.38 1.60 4.50
CA VAL A 243 10.11 0.18 4.67
C VAL A 243 10.11 -0.51 3.32
N THR A 244 10.99 -1.48 3.16
CA THR A 244 11.17 -2.21 1.90
C THR A 244 11.19 -3.71 2.10
N ARG A 245 10.79 -4.43 1.06
CA ARG A 245 10.95 -5.87 0.97
C ARG A 245 12.37 -6.21 0.57
N THR A 246 13.01 -7.15 1.26
CA THR A 246 14.33 -7.68 0.88
C THR A 246 14.29 -9.19 0.70
N SER A 247 15.10 -9.70 -0.21
CA SER A 247 15.34 -11.15 -0.36
C SER A 247 16.42 -11.68 0.57
N ASP A 248 17.10 -10.81 1.32
CA ASP A 248 18.00 -11.21 2.39
C ASP A 248 17.14 -11.64 3.61
N ALA A 249 16.56 -12.83 3.53
CA ALA A 249 15.67 -13.40 4.51
C ALA A 249 16.35 -14.50 5.33
N LYS A 250 15.92 -14.68 6.60
CA LYS A 250 16.35 -15.80 7.44
C LYS A 250 15.58 -17.08 7.11
N SER A 251 14.30 -16.91 6.76
CA SER A 251 13.40 -17.99 6.37
C SER A 251 12.48 -17.49 5.25
N GLY A 252 11.94 -18.42 4.44
CA GLY A 252 11.07 -18.04 3.33
C GLY A 252 11.78 -17.35 2.18
N MET A 253 11.12 -16.40 1.56
CA MET A 253 11.60 -15.65 0.40
C MET A 253 11.97 -14.20 0.72
N TYR A 254 11.31 -13.62 1.72
CA TYR A 254 11.39 -12.20 2.03
C TYR A 254 11.56 -11.94 3.52
N ALA A 255 12.14 -10.78 3.82
CA ALA A 255 12.16 -10.16 5.13
C ALA A 255 11.76 -8.70 4.97
N VAL A 256 11.44 -8.02 6.06
CA VAL A 256 11.21 -6.57 6.08
C VAL A 256 12.51 -5.85 6.43
N GLN A 257 12.84 -4.83 5.64
CA GLN A 257 13.96 -3.92 5.89
C GLN A 257 13.43 -2.53 6.21
N LEU A 258 13.85 -1.99 7.33
CA LEU A 258 13.51 -0.66 7.81
C LEU A 258 14.76 0.21 7.78
N THR A 259 14.67 1.38 7.15
CA THR A 259 15.80 2.31 6.99
C THR A 259 15.46 3.65 7.62
N THR A 260 16.40 4.21 8.38
CA THR A 260 16.29 5.57 8.88
C THR A 260 16.72 6.54 7.79
N ILE A 261 15.85 7.46 7.37
CA ILE A 261 16.13 8.45 6.32
C ILE A 261 16.05 9.88 6.88
N ALA A 262 16.58 10.83 6.12
CA ALA A 262 16.34 12.25 6.33
C ALA A 262 15.15 12.69 5.48
N GLU A 263 14.14 13.28 6.09
CA GLU A 263 13.07 13.99 5.40
C GLU A 263 13.37 15.49 5.42
N GLU A 264 13.38 16.11 4.24
CA GLU A 264 13.54 17.56 4.12
C GLU A 264 12.14 18.22 4.16
N ASN A 265 11.96 19.17 5.06
CA ASN A 265 10.78 20.01 5.10
C ASN A 265 11.21 21.48 5.26
N ASN A 266 10.99 22.30 4.24
CA ASN A 266 11.32 23.74 4.23
C ASN A 266 12.79 24.05 4.56
N GLY A 267 13.73 23.28 4.03
CA GLY A 267 15.16 23.46 4.30
C GLY A 267 15.62 22.94 5.68
N ASN A 268 14.70 22.36 6.45
CA ASN A 268 15.02 21.67 7.69
C ASN A 268 14.95 20.15 7.47
N PHE A 269 15.92 19.44 8.04
CA PHE A 269 15.94 17.99 7.99
C PHE A 269 15.25 17.41 9.24
N ARG A 270 14.38 16.44 9.02
CA ARG A 270 13.77 15.64 10.06
C ARG A 270 14.26 14.20 9.93
N LEU A 271 14.65 13.60 11.03
CA LEU A 271 14.92 12.17 11.06
C LEU A 271 13.62 11.39 11.01
N SER A 272 13.51 10.46 10.06
CA SER A 272 12.41 9.52 9.91
C SER A 272 12.96 8.10 10.04
N ALA A 273 12.76 7.47 11.18
CA ALA A 273 13.13 6.07 11.38
C ALA A 273 12.18 5.17 10.57
N GLY A 274 12.70 4.12 9.95
CA GLY A 274 11.88 3.07 9.37
C GLY A 274 11.00 2.43 10.46
N TYR A 275 9.68 2.41 10.26
CA TYR A 275 8.73 2.01 11.28
C TYR A 275 7.61 1.14 10.71
N ILE A 276 7.32 0.05 11.41
CA ILE A 276 6.12 -0.76 11.19
C ILE A 276 5.39 -1.04 12.49
N SER A 277 4.07 -1.10 12.42
CA SER A 277 3.21 -1.45 13.53
C SER A 277 1.92 -2.10 13.05
N ASN A 278 1.35 -3.02 13.82
CA ASN A 278 -0.02 -3.49 13.63
C ASN A 278 -1.03 -2.82 14.58
N GLY A 279 -0.60 -1.79 15.29
CA GLY A 279 -1.44 -0.86 16.05
C GLY A 279 -1.11 0.58 15.70
N ILE A 280 -2.04 1.51 15.96
CA ILE A 280 -1.88 2.94 15.72
C ILE A 280 -1.93 3.67 17.07
N TRP A 281 -0.93 4.53 17.30
CA TRP A 281 -0.97 5.42 18.48
C TRP A 281 -2.02 6.51 18.27
N ASN A 282 -2.97 6.59 19.17
CA ASN A 282 -4.02 7.62 19.15
C ASN A 282 -3.62 8.75 20.11
N GLU A 283 -3.25 9.90 19.54
CA GLU A 283 -2.79 11.05 20.32
C GLU A 283 -3.88 11.67 21.20
N VAL A 284 -5.15 11.54 20.82
CA VAL A 284 -6.28 12.10 21.57
C VAL A 284 -6.55 11.28 22.83
N THR A 285 -6.57 9.95 22.69
CA THR A 285 -6.86 9.03 23.81
C THR A 285 -5.61 8.60 24.55
N GLN A 286 -4.41 8.91 24.03
CA GLN A 286 -3.10 8.45 24.53
C GLN A 286 -3.04 6.92 24.67
N LYS A 287 -3.61 6.21 23.70
CA LYS A 287 -3.69 4.75 23.68
C LYS A 287 -3.27 4.19 22.33
N MET A 288 -2.84 2.94 22.34
CA MET A 288 -2.61 2.16 21.12
C MET A 288 -3.92 1.54 20.64
N ASP A 289 -4.49 2.04 19.54
CA ASP A 289 -5.64 1.45 18.88
C ASP A 289 -5.20 0.33 17.91
N GLY A 290 -6.13 -0.52 17.45
CA GLY A 290 -5.81 -1.63 16.56
C GLY A 290 -5.06 -2.78 17.24
N GLY A 291 -4.19 -3.45 16.50
CA GLY A 291 -3.52 -4.68 16.92
C GLY A 291 -4.20 -5.93 16.35
N PHE A 292 -3.83 -7.08 16.84
CA PHE A 292 -4.35 -8.38 16.39
C PHE A 292 -4.89 -9.19 17.58
N PRO A 293 -5.86 -10.09 17.37
CA PRO A 293 -6.35 -10.99 18.42
C PRO A 293 -5.22 -11.84 19.00
N CYS A 294 -5.05 -11.79 20.32
CA CYS A 294 -3.95 -12.45 21.00
C CYS A 294 -4.33 -12.80 22.44
N GLU A 295 -4.54 -14.09 22.71
CA GLU A 295 -4.92 -14.59 24.03
C GLU A 295 -3.71 -15.23 24.72
N ILE A 296 -2.97 -14.43 25.48
CA ILE A 296 -1.71 -14.82 26.13
C ILE A 296 -1.73 -14.36 27.60
N GLN A 297 -1.21 -15.18 28.49
CA GLN A 297 -0.85 -14.84 29.85
C GLN A 297 0.69 -14.78 30.01
N LYS A 298 1.35 -15.83 29.49
CA LYS A 298 2.81 -15.95 29.46
C LYS A 298 3.23 -16.60 28.15
N ASP A 299 4.26 -16.04 27.51
CA ASP A 299 4.87 -16.60 26.31
C ASP A 299 6.25 -16.02 26.08
N THR A 300 6.85 -16.28 24.93
CA THR A 300 8.08 -15.67 24.46
C THR A 300 7.89 -15.24 23.02
N LEU A 301 8.04 -13.94 22.73
CA LEU A 301 8.13 -13.43 21.38
C LEU A 301 9.51 -13.76 20.83
N VAL A 302 9.58 -14.40 19.67
CA VAL A 302 10.84 -14.76 19.00
C VAL A 302 10.88 -14.18 17.60
N PHE A 303 12.08 -13.74 17.18
CA PHE A 303 12.34 -13.23 15.84
C PHE A 303 13.84 -13.24 15.54
N TRP A 304 14.17 -13.07 14.25
CA TRP A 304 15.55 -12.92 13.79
C TRP A 304 15.76 -11.49 13.28
N TYR A 305 16.95 -10.93 13.51
CA TYR A 305 17.28 -9.61 13.01
C TYR A 305 18.74 -9.47 12.58
N LYS A 306 18.98 -8.50 11.69
CA LYS A 306 20.26 -7.86 11.43
C LYS A 306 20.08 -6.37 11.69
N TYR A 307 21.10 -5.71 12.22
CA TYR A 307 21.07 -4.28 12.45
C TYR A 307 22.41 -3.64 12.19
N LEU A 308 22.42 -2.64 11.31
CA LEU A 308 23.59 -1.83 10.97
C LEU A 308 23.23 -0.37 11.33
N PRO A 309 23.58 0.12 12.54
CA PRO A 309 23.38 1.50 12.92
C PRO A 309 24.30 2.41 12.09
N ALA A 310 23.82 3.60 11.73
CA ALA A 310 24.65 4.64 11.13
C ALA A 310 25.52 5.33 12.20
N ASN A 311 24.97 5.48 13.40
CA ASN A 311 25.66 5.98 14.59
C ASN A 311 25.85 4.82 15.58
N PRO A 312 27.07 4.61 16.15
CA PRO A 312 27.33 3.51 17.09
C PRO A 312 26.44 3.54 18.36
N ASP A 313 25.94 4.72 18.74
CA ASP A 313 25.07 4.89 19.91
C ASP A 313 23.61 4.61 19.59
N ASP A 314 23.23 4.48 18.29
CA ASP A 314 21.87 4.18 17.90
C ASP A 314 21.51 2.71 18.11
N LYS A 315 20.23 2.47 18.34
CA LYS A 315 19.64 1.14 18.51
C LYS A 315 18.30 1.08 17.80
N ALA A 316 18.04 -0.04 17.17
CA ALA A 316 16.69 -0.37 16.73
C ALA A 316 15.86 -0.88 17.91
N MET A 317 14.55 -0.89 17.78
CA MET A 317 13.63 -1.30 18.84
C MET A 317 12.54 -2.24 18.31
N VAL A 318 12.22 -3.24 19.12
CA VAL A 318 11.00 -4.05 18.98
C VAL A 318 10.25 -3.98 20.31
N SER A 319 8.97 -3.65 20.27
CA SER A 319 8.09 -3.65 21.45
C SER A 319 6.75 -4.28 21.15
N ILE A 320 6.14 -4.86 22.18
CA ILE A 320 4.80 -5.43 22.14
C ILE A 320 4.00 -4.95 23.35
N ASN A 321 2.77 -4.52 23.11
CA ASN A 321 1.81 -4.13 24.13
C ASN A 321 0.59 -5.04 24.07
N PHE A 322 0.14 -5.55 25.22
CA PHE A 322 -1.04 -6.40 25.34
C PHE A 322 -2.21 -5.62 25.92
N LYS A 323 -3.41 -5.97 25.48
CA LYS A 323 -4.65 -5.31 25.91
C LYS A 323 -5.70 -6.33 26.33
N LYS A 324 -6.63 -5.86 27.19
CA LYS A 324 -7.87 -6.54 27.52
C LYS A 324 -9.01 -5.54 27.46
N ASN A 325 -10.01 -5.79 26.60
CA ASN A 325 -11.12 -4.86 26.37
C ASN A 325 -10.64 -3.43 26.03
N GLY A 326 -9.59 -3.31 25.20
CA GLY A 326 -8.98 -2.05 24.81
C GLY A 326 -8.11 -1.36 25.89
N ILE A 327 -7.98 -1.97 27.08
CA ILE A 327 -7.14 -1.43 28.17
C ILE A 327 -5.79 -2.13 28.15
N SER A 328 -4.70 -1.36 28.20
CA SER A 328 -3.34 -1.92 28.24
C SER A 328 -3.12 -2.73 29.52
N LEU A 329 -2.59 -3.92 29.35
CA LEU A 329 -2.10 -4.80 30.43
C LEU A 329 -0.58 -4.65 30.63
N GLY A 330 0.08 -3.79 29.84
CA GLY A 330 1.52 -3.73 29.74
C GLY A 330 2.07 -4.58 28.59
N GLY A 331 3.36 -4.74 28.58
CA GLY A 331 4.07 -5.45 27.52
C GLY A 331 5.56 -5.56 27.81
N ASN A 332 6.33 -5.82 26.77
CA ASN A 332 7.78 -5.85 26.84
C ASN A 332 8.40 -5.25 25.58
N GLY A 333 9.66 -4.86 25.66
CA GLY A 333 10.41 -4.32 24.53
C GLY A 333 11.91 -4.57 24.68
N ILE A 334 12.60 -4.52 23.55
CA ILE A 334 14.03 -4.73 23.51
C ILE A 334 14.68 -3.76 22.52
N SER A 335 15.77 -3.15 22.95
CA SER A 335 16.70 -2.42 22.07
C SER A 335 17.66 -3.39 21.43
N LEU A 336 17.82 -3.29 20.11
CA LEU A 336 18.64 -4.18 19.31
C LEU A 336 20.02 -3.55 19.08
N ASN A 337 21.08 -4.31 19.38
CA ASN A 337 22.45 -3.90 19.14
C ASN A 337 22.87 -4.28 17.70
N THR A 338 24.01 -3.74 17.25
CA THR A 338 24.62 -4.08 15.97
C THR A 338 24.72 -5.60 15.78
N ALA A 339 24.26 -6.10 14.65
CA ALA A 339 24.30 -7.49 14.26
C ALA A 339 24.43 -7.61 12.73
N THR A 340 25.60 -7.97 12.24
CA THR A 340 25.87 -8.14 10.80
C THR A 340 25.27 -9.43 10.23
N ASN A 341 25.02 -10.42 11.10
CA ASN A 341 24.38 -11.68 10.75
C ASN A 341 23.04 -11.82 11.50
N TYR A 342 22.13 -12.63 10.96
CA TYR A 342 20.86 -12.91 11.63
C TYR A 342 21.06 -13.44 13.05
N THR A 343 20.62 -12.66 14.01
CA THR A 343 20.69 -12.94 15.43
C THR A 343 19.29 -13.23 15.97
N LEU A 344 19.14 -14.35 16.70
CA LEU A 344 17.87 -14.73 17.31
C LEU A 344 17.62 -13.92 18.59
N VAL A 345 16.43 -13.32 18.69
CA VAL A 345 15.91 -12.73 19.92
C VAL A 345 14.84 -13.62 20.50
N LYS A 346 14.84 -13.74 21.84
CA LYS A 346 13.78 -14.34 22.64
C LYS A 346 13.38 -13.34 23.71
N LEU A 347 12.21 -12.72 23.55
CA LEU A 347 11.67 -11.68 24.42
C LEU A 347 10.57 -12.31 25.32
N PRO A 348 10.83 -12.54 26.61
CA PRO A 348 9.85 -13.14 27.53
C PRO A 348 8.66 -12.19 27.74
N ILE A 349 7.47 -12.76 27.81
CA ILE A 349 6.21 -12.07 28.10
C ILE A 349 5.61 -12.71 29.37
N ASP A 350 5.27 -11.86 30.34
CA ASP A 350 4.53 -12.25 31.56
C ASP A 350 3.56 -11.11 31.93
N LEU A 351 2.27 -11.38 31.88
CA LEU A 351 1.22 -10.39 32.15
C LEU A 351 0.73 -10.43 33.61
N GLY A 352 1.53 -11.00 34.54
CA GLY A 352 1.23 -10.96 35.96
C GLY A 352 -0.09 -11.65 36.34
N GLY A 353 -0.47 -12.72 35.63
CA GLY A 353 -1.73 -13.43 35.86
C GLY A 353 -2.90 -12.97 35.00
N ASN A 354 -2.79 -11.84 34.30
CA ASN A 354 -3.82 -11.39 33.38
C ASN A 354 -3.73 -12.15 32.04
N ILE A 355 -4.87 -12.27 31.36
CA ILE A 355 -4.96 -12.85 30.00
C ILE A 355 -5.39 -11.76 29.06
N SER A 356 -4.60 -11.49 28.01
CA SER A 356 -4.93 -10.54 26.94
C SER A 356 -6.07 -11.04 26.05
N ASP A 357 -6.65 -10.16 25.26
CA ASP A 357 -7.50 -10.47 24.09
C ASP A 357 -6.90 -9.94 22.79
N SER A 358 -5.96 -9.02 22.91
CA SER A 358 -5.29 -8.44 21.75
C SER A 358 -3.87 -7.95 22.10
N ALA A 359 -3.04 -7.83 21.07
CA ALA A 359 -1.70 -7.28 21.17
C ALA A 359 -1.39 -6.36 20.00
N ALA A 360 -0.48 -5.41 20.21
CA ALA A 360 0.08 -4.55 19.18
C ALA A 360 1.60 -4.56 19.26
N ILE A 361 2.26 -4.73 18.12
CA ILE A 361 3.71 -4.76 17.99
C ILE A 361 4.15 -3.52 17.22
N GLN A 362 5.27 -2.94 17.65
CA GLN A 362 5.94 -1.83 17.00
C GLN A 362 7.41 -2.18 16.79
N ILE A 363 7.93 -1.84 15.62
CA ILE A 363 9.31 -2.08 15.23
C ILE A 363 9.86 -0.80 14.60
N SER A 364 11.04 -0.35 15.04
CA SER A 364 11.69 0.86 14.54
C SER A 364 13.16 0.62 14.27
N SER A 365 13.68 1.21 13.19
CA SER A 365 15.10 1.14 12.82
C SER A 365 16.00 2.04 13.66
N SER A 366 15.45 2.96 14.45
CA SER A 366 16.19 3.85 15.36
C SER A 366 15.37 4.15 16.60
N MET A 367 16.06 4.29 17.72
CA MET A 367 15.48 4.76 18.99
C MET A 367 15.77 6.24 19.26
N TRP A 368 16.33 6.94 18.32
CA TRP A 368 16.67 8.33 18.51
C TRP A 368 15.49 9.13 19.08
N GLN A 369 15.71 9.80 20.21
CA GLN A 369 14.75 10.64 20.90
C GLN A 369 15.38 12.01 21.10
N GLY A 370 14.93 12.99 20.35
CA GLY A 370 15.40 14.36 20.48
C GLY A 370 14.64 15.30 19.57
N ASP A 371 14.91 16.60 19.69
CA ASP A 371 14.36 17.58 18.77
C ASP A 371 14.82 17.23 17.36
N THR A 372 13.84 16.97 16.51
CA THR A 372 13.99 16.46 15.15
C THR A 372 14.75 17.42 14.22
N TRP A 373 15.15 18.58 14.71
CA TRP A 373 15.76 19.68 13.95
C TRP A 373 17.23 19.92 14.29
N ALA A 374 17.83 19.11 15.15
CA ALA A 374 19.23 19.27 15.53
C ALA A 374 20.17 18.66 14.48
N ASP A 375 21.27 19.32 14.18
CA ASP A 375 22.32 18.84 13.25
C ASP A 375 22.88 17.45 13.63
N THR A 376 22.75 17.05 14.89
CA THR A 376 23.14 15.73 15.41
C THR A 376 22.24 14.59 14.88
N ALA A 377 21.00 14.87 14.47
CA ALA A 377 20.09 13.85 13.95
C ALA A 377 20.59 13.23 12.64
N VAL A 378 21.35 13.97 11.82
CA VAL A 378 21.90 13.52 10.54
C VAL A 378 22.82 12.31 10.74
N SER A 379 23.48 12.18 11.88
CA SER A 379 24.38 11.06 12.16
C SER A 379 23.66 9.69 12.28
N TYR A 380 22.34 9.68 12.43
CA TYR A 380 21.52 8.47 12.52
C TYR A 380 20.90 8.05 11.16
N VAL A 381 21.02 8.91 10.16
CA VAL A 381 20.53 8.62 8.80
C VAL A 381 21.34 7.50 8.18
N GLY A 382 20.64 6.49 7.62
CA GLY A 382 21.26 5.31 7.03
C GLY A 382 21.33 4.10 7.97
N ALA A 383 20.78 4.18 9.19
CA ALA A 383 20.60 2.98 10.02
C ALA A 383 19.62 2.01 9.36
N VAL A 384 19.97 0.72 9.31
CA VAL A 384 19.20 -0.33 8.63
C VAL A 384 18.92 -1.49 9.58
N LEU A 385 17.66 -1.76 9.81
CA LEU A 385 17.16 -2.95 10.51
C LEU A 385 16.51 -3.90 9.50
N THR A 386 16.95 -5.15 9.46
CA THR A 386 16.25 -6.24 8.78
C THR A 386 15.70 -7.19 9.83
N ILE A 387 14.43 -7.55 9.74
CA ILE A 387 13.75 -8.43 10.70
C ILE A 387 12.94 -9.49 9.97
N ASP A 388 12.89 -10.71 10.56
CA ASP A 388 12.26 -11.89 9.96
C ASP A 388 11.76 -12.87 11.02
N GLY A 389 10.73 -13.66 10.67
CA GLY A 389 10.26 -14.80 11.43
C GLY A 389 9.71 -14.47 12.82
N LEU A 390 8.90 -13.39 12.91
CA LEU A 390 8.30 -12.91 14.15
C LEU A 390 7.11 -13.80 14.55
N LYS A 391 7.19 -14.43 15.73
CA LYS A 391 6.15 -15.34 16.22
C LYS A 391 6.24 -15.54 17.74
N PHE A 392 5.18 -16.08 18.33
CA PHE A 392 5.23 -16.55 19.71
C PHE A 392 5.79 -17.96 19.79
N LEU A 393 6.50 -18.28 20.88
CA LEU A 393 7.10 -19.59 21.08
C LEU A 393 6.03 -20.70 21.28
N SER A 394 4.91 -20.37 21.93
CA SER A 394 3.79 -21.29 22.12
C SER A 394 3.09 -21.67 20.82
N THR A 395 3.15 -20.81 19.78
CA THR A 395 2.66 -21.14 18.44
C THR A 395 3.61 -22.05 17.66
N ILE A 396 4.85 -22.21 18.14
CA ILE A 396 5.70 -23.31 17.70
C ILE A 396 5.14 -24.56 18.34
N SER A 397 4.18 -25.18 17.67
CA SER A 397 3.60 -26.46 18.09
C SER A 397 4.73 -27.42 18.44
N THR A 398 4.78 -27.87 19.73
CA THR A 398 5.58 -29.02 20.15
C THR A 398 4.94 -30.34 19.72
N ASN A 399 3.71 -30.29 19.23
CA ASN A 399 3.32 -31.28 18.27
C ASN A 399 4.38 -31.17 17.17
N VAL A 400 5.14 -32.21 16.96
CA VAL A 400 5.65 -32.53 15.66
C VAL A 400 4.43 -32.36 14.75
N SER A 401 4.16 -31.11 14.33
CA SER A 401 3.36 -30.86 13.15
C SER A 401 4.10 -31.78 12.23
N TYR A 402 3.47 -32.87 11.87
CA TYR A 402 3.78 -33.46 10.61
C TYR A 402 4.11 -32.25 9.75
N ILE A 403 5.37 -32.05 9.42
CA ILE A 403 5.75 -31.34 8.21
C ILE A 403 4.74 -31.95 7.29
N LYS A 404 3.68 -31.19 6.91
CA LYS A 404 2.70 -31.68 5.93
C LYS A 404 3.63 -31.96 4.80
N GLU A 405 4.04 -33.22 4.67
CA GLU A 405 5.13 -33.63 3.81
C GLU A 405 4.77 -32.98 2.52
N LYS A 406 5.70 -32.19 1.95
CA LYS A 406 5.44 -31.53 0.67
C LYS A 406 4.75 -32.59 -0.14
N PRO A 407 3.52 -32.38 -0.63
CA PRO A 407 2.74 -33.46 -1.20
C PRO A 407 3.64 -34.21 -2.15
N GLN A 408 3.87 -35.51 -1.90
CA GLN A 408 4.77 -36.30 -2.72
C GLN A 408 4.16 -36.36 -4.11
N ILE A 409 4.65 -35.50 -4.98
CA ILE A 409 4.23 -35.45 -6.38
C ILE A 409 5.19 -36.29 -7.17
N HIS A 410 4.72 -37.42 -7.67
CA HIS A 410 5.51 -38.35 -8.44
C HIS A 410 5.29 -38.07 -9.92
N PHE A 411 6.38 -38.06 -10.70
CA PHE A 411 6.36 -38.03 -12.16
C PHE A 411 7.06 -39.26 -12.71
N TYR A 412 6.38 -40.00 -13.56
CA TYR A 412 6.95 -41.18 -14.22
C TYR A 412 6.27 -41.47 -15.56
N PRO A 413 7.01 -42.08 -16.49
CA PRO A 413 8.46 -42.31 -16.50
C PRO A 413 9.23 -41.01 -16.67
N ASN A 414 10.44 -40.94 -16.12
CA ASN A 414 11.40 -39.87 -16.38
C ASN A 414 12.75 -40.53 -16.69
N PRO A 415 13.29 -40.46 -17.93
CA PRO A 415 12.90 -39.60 -19.04
C PRO A 415 11.52 -39.90 -19.66
N LEU A 416 10.90 -38.82 -20.17
CA LEU A 416 9.65 -38.85 -20.91
C LEU A 416 9.89 -39.24 -22.36
N LYS A 417 9.32 -40.35 -22.81
CA LYS A 417 9.47 -40.85 -24.22
C LYS A 417 8.22 -40.68 -25.07
N GLU A 418 7.04 -40.89 -24.52
CA GLU A 418 5.75 -40.73 -25.21
C GLU A 418 4.78 -39.97 -24.29
N THR A 419 4.48 -40.56 -23.12
CA THR A 419 3.59 -40.01 -22.11
C THR A 419 4.18 -40.16 -20.71
N GLY A 420 4.04 -39.14 -19.87
CA GLY A 420 4.38 -39.16 -18.49
C GLY A 420 3.19 -38.78 -17.61
N ILE A 421 3.18 -39.19 -16.39
CA ILE A 421 2.08 -39.00 -15.46
C ILE A 421 2.61 -38.32 -14.19
N PHE A 422 1.98 -37.19 -13.83
CA PHE A 422 2.07 -36.67 -12.47
C PHE A 422 0.95 -37.29 -11.63
N GLU A 423 1.33 -37.87 -10.51
CA GLU A 423 0.41 -38.32 -9.48
C GLU A 423 0.52 -37.40 -8.26
N LEU A 424 -0.61 -36.78 -7.88
CA LEU A 424 -0.76 -35.93 -6.72
C LEU A 424 -1.55 -36.68 -5.64
N PRO A 425 -1.34 -36.40 -4.35
CA PRO A 425 -2.13 -37.00 -3.27
C PRO A 425 -3.63 -36.80 -3.50
N PRO A 426 -4.46 -37.83 -3.20
CA PRO A 426 -5.89 -37.77 -3.47
C PRO A 426 -6.65 -36.75 -2.61
N ASP A 427 -6.11 -36.37 -1.47
CA ASP A 427 -6.64 -35.41 -0.50
C ASP A 427 -6.16 -33.97 -0.76
N LEU A 428 -5.35 -33.76 -1.82
CA LEU A 428 -4.84 -32.45 -2.17
C LEU A 428 -5.94 -31.56 -2.76
N ASP A 429 -6.18 -30.41 -2.16
CA ASP A 429 -7.08 -29.40 -2.71
C ASP A 429 -6.49 -28.76 -3.98
N LEU A 430 -7.15 -29.01 -5.11
CA LEU A 430 -6.70 -28.59 -6.45
C LEU A 430 -7.22 -27.21 -6.89
N ALA A 431 -8.03 -26.52 -6.06
CA ALA A 431 -8.58 -25.22 -6.41
C ALA A 431 -7.45 -24.20 -6.66
N ASN A 432 -7.50 -23.51 -7.80
CA ASN A 432 -6.49 -22.53 -8.23
C ASN A 432 -5.05 -23.06 -8.37
N MET A 433 -4.90 -24.38 -8.52
CA MET A 433 -3.58 -24.98 -8.72
C MET A 433 -3.15 -24.95 -10.18
N GLN A 434 -1.87 -24.67 -10.42
CA GLN A 434 -1.23 -24.62 -11.73
C GLN A 434 0.06 -25.42 -11.74
N LEU A 435 0.35 -26.08 -12.88
CA LEU A 435 1.62 -26.72 -13.18
C LEU A 435 2.34 -25.89 -14.26
N LEU A 436 3.53 -25.39 -13.93
CA LEU A 436 4.36 -24.58 -14.81
C LEU A 436 5.62 -25.34 -15.17
N PHE A 437 6.04 -25.20 -16.44
CA PHE A 437 7.31 -25.75 -16.94
C PHE A 437 8.22 -24.62 -17.42
N TYR A 438 9.48 -24.74 -17.09
CA TYR A 438 10.53 -23.81 -17.47
C TYR A 438 11.67 -24.56 -18.16
N ASP A 439 12.26 -23.95 -19.17
CA ASP A 439 13.52 -24.43 -19.74
C ASP A 439 14.71 -24.15 -18.80
N ILE A 440 15.90 -24.62 -19.19
CA ILE A 440 17.14 -24.43 -18.41
C ILE A 440 17.57 -22.96 -18.32
N ALA A 441 17.08 -22.08 -19.17
CA ALA A 441 17.32 -20.63 -19.14
C ALA A 441 16.30 -19.90 -18.22
N GLY A 442 15.34 -20.63 -17.61
CA GLY A 442 14.32 -20.07 -16.73
C GLY A 442 13.13 -19.45 -17.46
N LYS A 443 13.02 -19.64 -18.79
CA LYS A 443 11.87 -19.19 -19.56
C LYS A 443 10.71 -20.16 -19.36
N MET A 444 9.54 -19.66 -19.04
CA MET A 444 8.32 -20.46 -18.97
C MET A 444 7.92 -20.95 -20.35
N VAL A 445 7.80 -22.27 -20.53
CA VAL A 445 7.47 -22.91 -21.80
C VAL A 445 6.04 -23.44 -21.82
N LYS A 446 5.45 -23.79 -20.67
CA LYS A 446 4.09 -24.32 -20.61
C LYS A 446 3.46 -24.06 -19.23
N LEU A 447 2.14 -23.81 -19.24
CA LEU A 447 1.30 -23.70 -18.04
C LEU A 447 0.07 -24.60 -18.24
N ILE A 448 -0.25 -25.42 -17.24
CA ILE A 448 -1.38 -26.35 -17.22
C ILE A 448 -2.18 -26.12 -15.94
N PRO A 449 -3.48 -25.72 -16.00
CA PRO A 449 -4.34 -25.72 -14.84
C PRO A 449 -4.55 -27.15 -14.32
N VAL A 450 -4.35 -27.36 -13.03
CA VAL A 450 -4.51 -28.68 -12.39
C VAL A 450 -5.95 -28.87 -11.97
N LYS A 451 -6.64 -29.83 -12.59
CA LYS A 451 -8.05 -30.13 -12.31
C LYS A 451 -8.29 -31.53 -11.77
N THR A 452 -7.27 -32.39 -11.82
CA THR A 452 -7.34 -33.80 -11.38
C THR A 452 -6.05 -34.18 -10.65
N ASN A 453 -6.10 -35.18 -9.78
CA ASN A 453 -4.92 -35.69 -9.08
C ASN A 453 -3.97 -36.48 -9.98
N ARG A 454 -4.36 -36.73 -11.21
CA ARG A 454 -3.56 -37.44 -12.22
C ARG A 454 -3.51 -36.62 -13.51
N LEU A 455 -2.32 -36.13 -13.86
CA LEU A 455 -2.09 -35.31 -15.06
C LEU A 455 -1.22 -36.09 -16.05
N ILE A 456 -1.68 -36.17 -17.27
CA ILE A 456 -0.94 -36.81 -18.39
C ILE A 456 -0.20 -35.71 -19.14
N ILE A 457 1.10 -35.91 -19.34
CA ILE A 457 1.99 -35.03 -20.09
C ILE A 457 2.47 -35.79 -21.34
N HIS A 458 2.38 -35.18 -22.49
CA HIS A 458 2.83 -35.79 -23.74
C HIS A 458 4.20 -35.25 -24.15
N GLN A 459 5.08 -36.13 -24.63
CA GLN A 459 6.40 -35.78 -25.15
C GLN A 459 6.29 -34.68 -26.23
N ASN A 460 5.32 -34.79 -27.14
CA ASN A 460 5.12 -33.85 -28.25
C ASN A 460 4.80 -32.41 -27.78
N ASP A 461 4.52 -32.23 -26.51
CA ASP A 461 4.32 -30.90 -25.90
C ASP A 461 5.61 -30.12 -25.66
N PHE A 462 6.78 -30.78 -25.83
CA PHE A 462 8.09 -30.25 -25.51
C PHE A 462 9.11 -30.60 -26.61
N LEU A 463 10.15 -29.80 -26.75
CA LEU A 463 11.34 -30.18 -27.48
C LEU A 463 12.22 -31.09 -26.58
N PRO A 464 13.07 -31.99 -27.17
CA PRO A 464 14.01 -32.76 -26.36
C PRO A 464 14.86 -31.85 -25.49
N GLY A 465 15.00 -32.19 -24.20
CA GLY A 465 15.72 -31.35 -23.26
C GLY A 465 15.36 -31.58 -21.79
N VAL A 466 15.92 -30.74 -20.92
CA VAL A 466 15.64 -30.73 -19.48
C VAL A 466 14.73 -29.56 -19.13
N TYR A 467 13.67 -29.85 -18.40
CA TYR A 467 12.70 -28.85 -17.94
C TYR A 467 12.53 -28.92 -16.43
N ILE A 468 12.38 -27.74 -15.80
CA ILE A 468 12.02 -27.61 -14.39
C ILE A 468 10.51 -27.42 -14.32
N TYR A 469 9.82 -28.20 -13.50
CA TYR A 469 8.41 -28.00 -13.24
C TYR A 469 8.17 -27.45 -11.83
N LYS A 470 7.07 -26.68 -11.69
CA LYS A 470 6.57 -26.17 -10.41
C LYS A 470 5.06 -26.34 -10.33
N PHE A 471 4.57 -26.90 -9.25
CA PHE A 471 3.15 -26.85 -8.86
C PHE A 471 2.94 -25.64 -7.98
N ILE A 472 2.09 -24.70 -8.41
CA ILE A 472 1.79 -23.48 -7.71
C ILE A 472 0.30 -23.45 -7.37
N LYS A 473 -0.04 -23.04 -6.15
CA LYS A 473 -1.38 -22.80 -5.67
C LYS A 473 -1.40 -21.51 -4.88
N ASN A 474 -2.24 -20.52 -5.28
CA ASN A 474 -2.30 -19.20 -4.65
C ASN A 474 -0.89 -18.61 -4.39
N ASP A 475 -0.03 -18.65 -5.43
CA ASP A 475 1.37 -18.20 -5.43
C ASP A 475 2.36 -19.01 -4.56
N PHE A 476 1.92 -20.06 -3.88
CA PHE A 476 2.80 -20.97 -3.12
C PHE A 476 3.26 -22.15 -3.97
N ILE A 477 4.57 -22.44 -3.92
CA ILE A 477 5.14 -23.63 -4.56
C ILE A 477 4.89 -24.85 -3.66
N LEU A 478 3.96 -25.71 -4.07
CA LEU A 478 3.64 -26.96 -3.36
C LEU A 478 4.64 -28.08 -3.68
N GLY A 479 5.19 -28.07 -4.87
CA GLY A 479 6.16 -29.06 -5.31
C GLY A 479 6.92 -28.58 -6.55
N ASN A 480 8.15 -29.06 -6.72
CA ASN A 480 8.96 -28.79 -7.87
C ASN A 480 9.86 -29.97 -8.17
N GLY A 481 10.36 -30.03 -9.40
CA GLY A 481 11.31 -31.06 -9.82
C GLY A 481 11.76 -30.82 -11.26
N LYS A 482 12.39 -31.86 -11.85
CA LYS A 482 12.86 -31.83 -13.22
C LYS A 482 12.27 -32.99 -14.03
N ILE A 483 11.99 -32.76 -15.28
CA ILE A 483 11.72 -33.80 -16.28
C ILE A 483 12.79 -33.74 -17.36
N ILE A 484 13.09 -34.89 -17.90
CA ILE A 484 13.96 -35.06 -19.07
C ILE A 484 13.06 -35.54 -20.19
N VAL A 485 13.06 -34.85 -21.33
CA VAL A 485 12.30 -35.21 -22.54
C VAL A 485 13.28 -35.69 -23.57
N GLU A 486 13.11 -36.95 -24.09
CA GLU A 486 13.95 -37.56 -25.10
C GLU A 486 13.44 -37.32 -26.52
#